data_5f020ff27dac9b6d969daa3eb0fb443c
#
_entry.id   5f020ff27dac9b6d969daa3eb0fb443c
#
_cell.length_a   1.000
_cell.length_b   1.000
_cell.length_c   1.000
_cell.angle_alpha   90.00
_cell.angle_beta   90.00
_cell.angle_gamma   90.00
#
_symmetry.space_group_name_H-M   'P 1'
#
loop_
_entity.id
_entity.type
_entity.pdbx_description
1 polymer ?
#
loop_
_entity_poly.entity_id
_entity_poly.type
_entity_poly.pdbx_seq_one_letter_code
_entity_poly.pdbx_strand_id
1 'polypeptide(L)'
;LAFPGLTPFEEVFQLKAAHYIKYTNGKLSEIQYWKPQKCKKIHYQEEEQYKDLVVQTFRKCVEDLLRPGTQIAANLSSGLDSTSIVSIAAPFLEKRGEILHTYTSIPDEAHDYESDAYFVPDESSAVKKTVACFPNIKSHFIDCKGENALTHLKKFVEEYDLPIKSAINLSWIYQVNHDAHARGCT
;
A
#
# COMPACT_ATOMS: atom_id res chain seq x y z
N LEU A 1 2.73 9.95 15.73
CA LEU A 1 2.67 11.09 16.65
C LEU A 1 2.09 10.63 17.98
N ALA A 2 2.76 10.94 19.10
CA ALA A 2 2.33 10.55 20.42
C ALA A 2 1.05 11.31 20.90
N PHE A 3 0.64 12.35 20.17
CA PHE A 3 -0.50 13.20 20.52
C PHE A 3 -1.47 13.29 19.36
N PRO A 4 -2.62 12.60 19.44
CA PRO A 4 -3.64 12.66 18.40
C PRO A 4 -4.16 14.10 18.20
N GLY A 5 -4.22 14.52 16.94
CA GLY A 5 -4.73 15.83 16.54
C GLY A 5 -3.72 16.97 16.53
N LEU A 6 -2.49 16.76 16.99
CA LEU A 6 -1.43 17.77 16.88
C LEU A 6 -0.64 17.62 15.58
N THR A 7 -0.20 18.75 15.05
CA THR A 7 0.77 18.84 13.95
C THR A 7 2.06 19.50 14.43
N PRO A 8 3.15 19.53 13.65
CA PRO A 8 4.36 20.29 13.94
C PRO A 8 4.15 21.81 13.88
N PHE A 9 3.03 22.27 13.36
CA PHE A 9 2.74 23.68 13.15
C PHE A 9 1.83 24.22 14.25
N GLU A 10 2.13 25.43 14.71
CA GLU A 10 1.31 26.15 15.68
C GLU A 10 -0.09 26.46 15.08
N GLU A 11 -1.14 26.28 15.86
CA GLU A 11 -2.54 26.51 15.46
C GLU A 11 -3.07 25.63 14.31
N VAL A 12 -2.28 24.67 13.80
CA VAL A 12 -2.70 23.72 12.78
C VAL A 12 -2.96 22.35 13.44
N PHE A 13 -4.18 21.88 13.32
CA PHE A 13 -4.61 20.62 13.93
C PHE A 13 -4.97 19.59 12.87
N GLN A 14 -4.62 18.35 13.15
CA GLN A 14 -5.02 17.22 12.31
C GLN A 14 -6.47 16.82 12.65
N LEU A 15 -7.29 16.65 11.63
CA LEU A 15 -8.63 16.11 11.80
C LEU A 15 -8.55 14.70 12.40
N LYS A 16 -9.39 14.43 13.40
CA LYS A 16 -9.44 13.11 14.05
C LYS A 16 -9.85 12.02 13.07
N ALA A 17 -9.32 10.82 13.26
CA ALA A 17 -9.71 9.67 12.46
C ALA A 17 -11.24 9.44 12.52
N ALA A 18 -11.81 9.01 11.40
CA ALA A 18 -13.25 8.78 11.25
C ALA A 18 -14.15 10.02 11.49
N HIS A 19 -13.61 11.22 11.28
CA HIS A 19 -14.37 12.48 11.31
C HIS A 19 -14.27 13.21 9.97
N TYR A 20 -15.25 14.05 9.69
CA TYR A 20 -15.20 15.05 8.62
C TYR A 20 -15.61 16.40 9.17
N ILE A 21 -15.16 17.46 8.50
CA ILE A 21 -15.54 18.83 8.81
C ILE A 21 -16.61 19.27 7.83
N LYS A 22 -17.70 19.84 8.36
CA LYS A 22 -18.73 20.51 7.57
C LYS A 22 -18.68 22.00 7.86
N TYR A 23 -18.51 22.81 6.83
CA TYR A 23 -18.63 24.26 6.89
C TYR A 23 -19.96 24.69 6.27
N THR A 24 -20.81 25.37 7.04
CA THR A 24 -22.12 25.85 6.58
C THR A 24 -22.46 27.16 7.28
N ASN A 25 -22.79 28.19 6.54
CA ASN A 25 -23.21 29.50 7.06
C ASN A 25 -22.23 30.09 8.10
N GLY A 26 -20.92 30.05 7.81
CA GLY A 26 -19.90 30.58 8.70
C GLY A 26 -19.57 29.70 9.91
N LYS A 27 -20.18 28.52 10.05
CA LYS A 27 -19.94 27.60 11.17
C LYS A 27 -19.22 26.34 10.74
N LEU A 28 -18.18 25.96 11.48
CA LEU A 28 -17.49 24.69 11.37
C LEU A 28 -18.13 23.69 12.33
N SER A 29 -18.32 22.46 11.86
CA SER A 29 -18.77 21.33 12.68
C SER A 29 -17.93 20.12 12.37
N GLU A 30 -17.34 19.50 13.40
CA GLU A 30 -16.63 18.23 13.30
C GLU A 30 -17.59 17.09 13.59
N ILE A 31 -17.73 16.15 12.66
CA ILE A 31 -18.73 15.08 12.72
C ILE A 31 -18.01 13.73 12.61
N GLN A 32 -18.25 12.85 13.59
CA GLN A 32 -17.75 11.49 13.55
C GLN A 32 -18.71 10.60 12.75
N TYR A 33 -18.23 10.05 11.63
CA TYR A 33 -19.03 9.20 10.73
C TYR A 33 -18.88 7.71 11.03
N TRP A 34 -17.81 7.27 11.67
CA TRP A 34 -17.55 5.86 11.95
C TRP A 34 -17.00 5.62 13.36
N LYS A 35 -17.42 4.51 13.96
CA LYS A 35 -16.91 3.99 15.24
C LYS A 35 -16.92 2.46 15.19
N PRO A 36 -15.82 1.77 15.56
CA PRO A 36 -15.77 0.30 15.59
C PRO A 36 -16.87 -0.31 16.47
N GLN A 37 -17.20 0.33 17.59
CA GLN A 37 -18.21 -0.15 18.53
C GLN A 37 -19.65 -0.15 18.00
N LYS A 38 -19.89 0.56 16.88
CA LYS A 38 -21.19 0.58 16.20
C LYS A 38 -21.34 -0.50 15.13
N CYS A 39 -20.27 -1.25 14.84
CA CYS A 39 -20.35 -2.36 13.91
C CYS A 39 -21.22 -3.47 14.47
N LYS A 40 -22.13 -4.00 13.66
CA LYS A 40 -22.96 -5.15 14.05
C LYS A 40 -22.05 -6.36 14.25
N LYS A 41 -22.22 -7.04 15.38
CA LYS A 41 -21.59 -8.36 15.59
C LYS A 41 -22.29 -9.38 14.70
N ILE A 42 -21.50 -10.19 14.02
CA ILE A 42 -21.96 -11.28 13.19
C ILE A 42 -21.75 -12.57 13.95
N HIS A 43 -22.78 -13.42 13.98
CA HIS A 43 -22.73 -14.72 14.60
C HIS A 43 -23.17 -15.78 13.58
N TYR A 44 -22.25 -16.67 13.24
CA TYR A 44 -22.50 -17.85 12.43
C TYR A 44 -22.36 -19.10 13.28
N GLN A 45 -23.00 -20.18 12.85
CA GLN A 45 -22.90 -21.47 13.54
C GLN A 45 -21.61 -22.22 13.16
N GLU A 46 -21.20 -22.06 11.90
CA GLU A 46 -20.04 -22.76 11.35
C GLU A 46 -18.86 -21.81 11.10
N GLU A 47 -17.66 -22.25 11.40
CA GLU A 47 -16.42 -21.50 11.19
C GLU A 47 -16.21 -21.14 9.71
N GLU A 48 -16.59 -22.03 8.80
CA GLU A 48 -16.44 -21.83 7.36
C GLU A 48 -17.21 -20.61 6.86
N GLN A 49 -18.36 -20.31 7.44
CA GLN A 49 -19.14 -19.11 7.09
C GLN A 49 -18.41 -17.80 7.40
N TYR A 50 -17.58 -17.78 8.48
CA TYR A 50 -16.72 -16.63 8.76
C TYR A 50 -15.58 -16.50 7.74
N LYS A 51 -14.96 -17.62 7.36
CA LYS A 51 -13.90 -17.64 6.35
C LYS A 51 -14.43 -17.16 5.00
N ASP A 52 -15.57 -17.67 4.57
CA ASP A 52 -16.20 -17.24 3.33
C ASP A 52 -16.52 -15.75 3.33
N LEU A 53 -17.06 -15.22 4.43
CA LEU A 53 -17.34 -13.81 4.54
C LEU A 53 -16.07 -12.96 4.45
N VAL A 54 -14.98 -13.36 5.13
CA VAL A 54 -13.70 -12.66 5.07
C VAL A 54 -13.16 -12.65 3.64
N VAL A 55 -13.15 -13.81 2.97
CA VAL A 55 -12.65 -13.93 1.59
C VAL A 55 -13.48 -13.08 0.63
N GLN A 56 -14.81 -13.15 0.72
CA GLN A 56 -15.71 -12.37 -0.15
C GLN A 56 -15.55 -10.86 0.09
N THR A 57 -15.47 -10.45 1.37
CA THR A 57 -15.28 -9.04 1.72
C THR A 57 -13.93 -8.53 1.23
N PHE A 58 -12.86 -9.29 1.45
CA PHE A 58 -11.53 -8.93 1.01
C PHE A 58 -11.45 -8.82 -0.52
N ARG A 59 -12.01 -9.80 -1.23
CA ARG A 59 -12.13 -9.77 -2.70
C ARG A 59 -12.83 -8.50 -3.17
N LYS A 60 -14.00 -8.21 -2.60
CA LYS A 60 -14.75 -7.01 -2.95
C LYS A 60 -13.95 -5.73 -2.69
N CYS A 61 -13.26 -5.63 -1.55
CA CYS A 61 -12.44 -4.47 -1.24
C CYS A 61 -11.31 -4.25 -2.27
N VAL A 62 -10.67 -5.34 -2.72
CA VAL A 62 -9.64 -5.23 -3.77
C VAL A 62 -10.26 -4.81 -5.10
N GLU A 63 -11.33 -5.47 -5.53
CA GLU A 63 -12.02 -5.19 -6.80
C GLU A 63 -12.54 -3.75 -6.88
N ASP A 64 -13.09 -3.21 -5.79
CA ASP A 64 -13.61 -1.84 -5.70
C ASP A 64 -12.52 -0.76 -5.88
N LEU A 65 -11.24 -1.10 -5.63
CA LEU A 65 -10.09 -0.22 -5.84
C LEU A 65 -9.57 -0.24 -7.29
N LEU A 66 -9.91 -1.27 -8.07
CA LEU A 66 -9.43 -1.45 -9.45
C LEU A 66 -10.29 -0.63 -10.43
N ARG A 67 -9.93 0.63 -10.60
CA ARG A 67 -10.67 1.57 -11.45
C ARG A 67 -10.52 1.21 -12.92
N PRO A 68 -11.62 1.16 -13.70
CA PRO A 68 -11.56 0.92 -15.14
C PRO A 68 -10.79 2.02 -15.88
N GLY A 69 -10.00 1.62 -16.90
CA GLY A 69 -9.31 2.56 -17.78
C GLY A 69 -8.09 3.24 -17.16
N THR A 70 -7.65 2.79 -15.98
CA THR A 70 -6.38 3.22 -15.38
C THR A 70 -5.38 2.06 -15.37
N GLN A 71 -4.10 2.36 -15.55
CA GLN A 71 -3.06 1.36 -15.35
C GLN A 71 -2.83 1.19 -13.84
N ILE A 72 -2.86 -0.04 -13.38
CA ILE A 72 -2.75 -0.38 -11.97
C ILE A 72 -1.35 -0.84 -11.64
N ALA A 73 -0.78 -0.28 -10.57
CA ALA A 73 0.44 -0.73 -9.94
C ALA A 73 0.16 -1.26 -8.53
N ALA A 74 0.88 -2.30 -8.12
CA ALA A 74 0.83 -2.85 -6.77
C ALA A 74 2.24 -3.19 -6.27
N ASN A 75 2.50 -2.94 -4.99
CA ASN A 75 3.69 -3.50 -4.35
C ASN A 75 3.47 -5.01 -4.16
N LEU A 76 4.51 -5.78 -4.48
CA LEU A 76 4.51 -7.23 -4.30
C LEU A 76 5.77 -7.66 -3.55
N SER A 77 5.58 -8.31 -2.43
CA SER A 77 6.61 -8.98 -1.65
C SER A 77 6.30 -10.48 -1.55
N SER A 78 7.13 -11.25 -0.89
CA SER A 78 6.82 -12.65 -0.57
C SER A 78 5.80 -12.80 0.57
N GLY A 79 5.42 -11.69 1.21
CA GLY A 79 4.47 -11.67 2.32
C GLY A 79 3.03 -11.99 1.88
N LEU A 80 2.25 -12.56 2.82
CA LEU A 80 0.86 -12.98 2.58
C LEU A 80 -0.05 -11.81 2.16
N ASP A 81 0.14 -10.62 2.71
CA ASP A 81 -0.75 -9.48 2.47
C ASP A 81 -0.69 -9.04 1.01
N SER A 82 0.52 -8.71 0.51
CA SER A 82 0.71 -8.26 -0.87
C SER A 82 0.38 -9.35 -1.88
N THR A 83 0.76 -10.60 -1.59
CA THR A 83 0.46 -11.76 -2.45
C THR A 83 -1.05 -11.99 -2.53
N SER A 84 -1.79 -11.87 -1.42
CA SER A 84 -3.25 -12.02 -1.42
C SER A 84 -3.94 -10.94 -2.26
N ILE A 85 -3.49 -9.68 -2.16
CA ILE A 85 -4.02 -8.58 -2.98
C ILE A 85 -3.79 -8.84 -4.47
N VAL A 86 -2.55 -9.17 -4.84
CA VAL A 86 -2.17 -9.45 -6.24
C VAL A 86 -2.91 -10.66 -6.79
N SER A 87 -3.09 -11.72 -5.99
CA SER A 87 -3.82 -12.93 -6.39
C SER A 87 -5.31 -12.70 -6.68
N ILE A 88 -5.89 -11.63 -6.14
CA ILE A 88 -7.26 -11.20 -6.47
C ILE A 88 -7.26 -10.23 -7.63
N ALA A 89 -6.34 -9.26 -7.63
CA ALA A 89 -6.29 -8.20 -8.62
C ALA A 89 -5.94 -8.73 -10.02
N ALA A 90 -4.95 -9.62 -10.14
CA ALA A 90 -4.48 -10.10 -11.43
C ALA A 90 -5.57 -10.81 -12.24
N PRO A 91 -6.30 -11.83 -11.73
CA PRO A 91 -7.38 -12.47 -12.48
C PRO A 91 -8.54 -11.52 -12.79
N PHE A 92 -8.79 -10.54 -11.93
CA PHE A 92 -9.84 -9.55 -12.18
C PHE A 92 -9.50 -8.63 -13.35
N LEU A 93 -8.25 -8.13 -13.40
CA LEU A 93 -7.74 -7.30 -14.49
C LEU A 93 -7.57 -8.11 -15.79
N GLU A 94 -7.19 -9.39 -15.70
CA GLU A 94 -7.08 -10.28 -16.87
C GLU A 94 -8.40 -10.40 -17.63
N LYS A 95 -9.52 -10.54 -16.92
CA LYS A 95 -10.87 -10.57 -17.52
C LYS A 95 -11.23 -9.29 -18.27
N ARG A 96 -10.54 -8.19 -17.97
CA ARG A 96 -10.70 -6.89 -18.60
C ARG A 96 -9.66 -6.65 -19.71
N GLY A 97 -8.75 -7.62 -19.94
CA GLY A 97 -7.61 -7.46 -20.86
C GLY A 97 -6.55 -6.46 -20.35
N GLU A 98 -6.52 -6.19 -19.08
CA GLU A 98 -5.65 -5.20 -18.43
C GLU A 98 -4.43 -5.88 -17.79
N ILE A 99 -3.30 -5.16 -17.75
CA ILE A 99 -2.05 -5.61 -17.14
C ILE A 99 -1.98 -5.08 -15.70
N LEU A 100 -1.48 -5.92 -14.79
CA LEU A 100 -1.09 -5.52 -13.45
C LEU A 100 0.44 -5.31 -13.40
N HIS A 101 0.88 -4.09 -13.13
CA HIS A 101 2.28 -3.81 -12.85
C HIS A 101 2.57 -4.10 -11.37
N THR A 102 3.56 -4.95 -11.09
CA THR A 102 3.97 -5.22 -9.70
C THR A 102 5.39 -4.73 -9.46
N TYR A 103 5.63 -4.19 -8.27
CA TYR A 103 6.91 -3.64 -7.86
C TYR A 103 7.43 -4.36 -6.62
N THR A 104 8.69 -4.77 -6.67
CA THR A 104 9.39 -5.44 -5.58
C THR A 104 10.71 -4.72 -5.33
N SER A 105 10.92 -4.25 -4.11
CA SER A 105 12.24 -3.76 -3.70
C SER A 105 13.16 -4.94 -3.48
N ILE A 106 14.34 -4.88 -4.06
CA ILE A 106 15.42 -5.86 -3.89
C ILE A 106 16.67 -5.16 -3.36
N PRO A 107 17.57 -5.88 -2.69
CA PRO A 107 18.85 -5.31 -2.26
C PRO A 107 19.72 -4.94 -3.45
N ASP A 108 20.58 -3.93 -3.27
CA ASP A 108 21.66 -3.64 -4.21
C ASP A 108 22.67 -4.81 -4.25
N GLU A 109 23.05 -5.22 -5.43
CA GLU A 109 24.04 -6.31 -5.66
C GLU A 109 25.40 -6.04 -4.99
N ALA A 110 25.72 -4.77 -4.73
CA ALA A 110 26.96 -4.38 -4.04
C ALA A 110 26.96 -4.67 -2.53
N HIS A 111 25.82 -5.02 -1.95
CA HIS A 111 25.72 -5.34 -0.52
C HIS A 111 25.71 -6.84 -0.28
N ASP A 112 26.63 -7.27 0.56
CA ASP A 112 26.67 -8.64 1.08
C ASP A 112 25.70 -8.76 2.26
N TYR A 113 24.50 -9.27 1.98
CA TYR A 113 23.46 -9.47 3.00
C TYR A 113 23.57 -10.91 3.53
N GLU A 114 23.84 -11.04 4.82
CA GLU A 114 23.63 -12.31 5.49
C GLU A 114 22.14 -12.58 5.66
N SER A 115 21.64 -13.64 5.04
CA SER A 115 20.28 -14.12 5.27
C SER A 115 20.27 -15.11 6.43
N ASP A 116 19.29 -14.99 7.31
CA ASP A 116 19.04 -15.95 8.39
C ASP A 116 17.63 -16.59 8.25
N ALA A 117 17.23 -17.41 9.21
CA ALA A 117 15.94 -18.09 9.19
C ALA A 117 14.74 -17.13 9.27
N TYR A 118 14.97 -15.87 9.68
CA TYR A 118 13.92 -14.88 9.93
C TYR A 118 13.98 -13.67 8.98
N PHE A 119 15.10 -13.51 8.28
CA PHE A 119 15.32 -12.36 7.40
C PHE A 119 15.86 -12.82 6.04
N VAL A 120 15.02 -12.62 5.01
CA VAL A 120 15.36 -12.88 3.61
C VAL A 120 15.42 -11.53 2.90
N PRO A 121 16.63 -10.96 2.68
CA PRO A 121 16.79 -9.64 2.09
C PRO A 121 16.32 -9.56 0.63
N ASP A 122 16.55 -10.61 -0.15
CA ASP A 122 16.09 -10.71 -1.55
C ASP A 122 14.90 -11.66 -1.69
N GLU A 123 13.72 -11.10 -1.84
CA GLU A 123 12.46 -11.83 -2.03
C GLU A 123 12.17 -12.16 -3.51
N SER A 124 13.04 -11.79 -4.44
CA SER A 124 12.78 -11.89 -5.89
C SER A 124 12.44 -13.31 -6.34
N SER A 125 13.07 -14.32 -5.77
CA SER A 125 12.82 -15.73 -6.10
C SER A 125 11.38 -16.16 -5.75
N ALA A 126 10.88 -15.78 -4.57
CA ALA A 126 9.53 -16.10 -4.14
C ALA A 126 8.49 -15.29 -4.94
N VAL A 127 8.76 -14.01 -5.19
CA VAL A 127 7.91 -13.14 -6.01
C VAL A 127 7.78 -13.68 -7.43
N LYS A 128 8.86 -14.13 -8.06
CA LYS A 128 8.82 -14.73 -9.41
C LYS A 128 7.90 -15.95 -9.47
N LYS A 129 7.81 -16.76 -8.41
CA LYS A 129 6.86 -17.88 -8.33
C LYS A 129 5.41 -17.40 -8.33
N THR A 130 5.10 -16.35 -7.58
CA THR A 130 3.77 -15.74 -7.57
C THR A 130 3.43 -15.17 -8.96
N VAL A 131 4.35 -14.40 -9.54
CA VAL A 131 4.17 -13.80 -10.87
C VAL A 131 3.91 -14.86 -11.95
N ALA A 132 4.61 -16.00 -11.89
CA ALA A 132 4.43 -17.09 -12.86
C ALA A 132 3.01 -17.71 -12.85
N CYS A 133 2.23 -17.48 -11.81
CA CYS A 133 0.83 -17.94 -11.74
C CYS A 133 -0.14 -17.08 -12.53
N PHE A 134 0.26 -15.89 -12.99
CA PHE A 134 -0.65 -14.91 -13.60
C PHE A 134 -0.04 -14.32 -14.90
N PRO A 135 -0.62 -14.60 -16.06
CA PRO A 135 -0.02 -14.23 -17.35
C PRO A 135 -0.07 -12.72 -17.62
N ASN A 136 -0.93 -11.99 -16.93
CA ASN A 136 -1.11 -10.55 -17.08
C ASN A 136 -0.33 -9.71 -16.08
N ILE A 137 0.58 -10.29 -15.30
CA ILE A 137 1.47 -9.53 -14.41
C ILE A 137 2.75 -9.13 -15.15
N LYS A 138 3.10 -7.86 -15.04
CA LYS A 138 4.39 -7.32 -15.44
C LYS A 138 5.15 -6.86 -14.20
N SER A 139 6.14 -7.66 -13.78
CA SER A 139 6.92 -7.40 -12.57
C SER A 139 8.11 -6.49 -12.83
N HIS A 140 8.37 -5.60 -11.88
CA HIS A 140 9.49 -4.67 -11.84
C HIS A 140 10.23 -4.85 -10.51
N PHE A 141 11.55 -5.01 -10.58
CA PHE A 141 12.43 -5.14 -9.42
C PHE A 141 13.25 -3.86 -9.29
N ILE A 142 13.22 -3.25 -8.11
CA ILE A 142 13.83 -1.94 -7.83
C ILE A 142 14.95 -2.14 -6.80
N ASP A 143 16.18 -1.92 -7.20
CA ASP A 143 17.39 -2.11 -6.37
C ASP A 143 17.88 -0.84 -5.68
N CYS A 144 17.34 0.31 -6.00
CA CYS A 144 17.74 1.62 -5.48
C CYS A 144 19.24 1.91 -5.58
N LYS A 145 19.90 1.38 -6.62
CA LYS A 145 21.34 1.50 -6.80
C LYS A 145 21.81 2.95 -6.77
N GLY A 146 22.81 3.21 -5.92
CA GLY A 146 23.38 4.54 -5.74
C GLY A 146 22.57 5.49 -4.84
N GLU A 147 21.47 5.00 -4.27
CA GLU A 147 20.63 5.77 -3.35
C GLU A 147 20.72 5.24 -1.91
N ASN A 148 20.39 6.09 -0.98
CA ASN A 148 20.34 5.75 0.44
C ASN A 148 19.16 6.44 1.13
N ALA A 149 18.94 6.15 2.40
CA ALA A 149 17.80 6.67 3.16
C ALA A 149 17.73 8.21 3.21
N LEU A 150 18.82 8.91 2.95
CA LEU A 150 18.87 10.38 2.99
C LEU A 150 18.71 11.03 1.62
N THR A 151 18.87 10.27 0.53
CA THR A 151 18.88 10.80 -0.85
C THR A 151 17.64 11.64 -1.15
N HIS A 152 16.46 11.16 -0.74
CA HIS A 152 15.18 11.84 -1.01
C HIS A 152 14.60 12.56 0.22
N LEU A 153 15.27 12.49 1.38
CA LEU A 153 14.72 13.01 2.64
C LEU A 153 14.35 14.49 2.56
N LYS A 154 15.27 15.32 2.04
CA LYS A 154 15.04 16.76 1.93
C LYS A 154 13.80 17.04 1.07
N LYS A 155 13.72 16.43 -0.11
CA LYS A 155 12.61 16.62 -1.04
C LYS A 155 11.27 16.20 -0.42
N PHE A 156 11.25 15.06 0.28
CA PHE A 156 10.03 14.60 0.97
C PHE A 156 9.60 15.56 2.07
N VAL A 157 10.53 16.08 2.88
CA VAL A 157 10.19 17.06 3.93
C VAL A 157 9.65 18.35 3.31
N GLU A 158 10.23 18.82 2.21
CA GLU A 158 9.78 20.02 1.50
C GLU A 158 8.40 19.83 0.85
N GLU A 159 8.09 18.65 0.32
CA GLU A 159 6.80 18.35 -0.32
C GLU A 159 5.67 18.08 0.66
N TYR A 160 5.96 17.44 1.79
CA TYR A 160 4.93 17.01 2.75
C TYR A 160 4.84 17.88 4.00
N ASP A 161 5.79 18.79 4.21
CA ASP A 161 5.85 19.65 5.41
C ASP A 161 5.75 18.89 6.74
N LEU A 162 6.11 17.62 6.75
CA LEU A 162 5.97 16.73 7.91
C LEU A 162 7.24 15.91 8.12
N PRO A 163 7.60 15.63 9.38
CA PRO A 163 8.65 14.67 9.68
C PRO A 163 8.23 13.27 9.21
N ILE A 164 9.14 12.59 8.52
CA ILE A 164 8.87 11.29 7.93
C ILE A 164 9.16 10.17 8.93
N LYS A 165 8.16 9.34 9.14
CA LYS A 165 8.32 8.08 9.85
C LYS A 165 8.91 7.05 8.89
N SER A 166 9.99 6.38 9.25
CA SER A 166 10.64 5.34 8.42
C SER A 166 11.35 5.90 7.17
N ALA A 167 12.23 6.89 7.38
CA ALA A 167 13.05 7.47 6.31
C ALA A 167 13.87 6.42 5.51
N ILE A 168 14.19 5.28 6.13
CA ILE A 168 14.91 4.17 5.49
C ILE A 168 14.19 3.61 4.25
N ASN A 169 12.88 3.77 4.18
CA ASN A 169 12.08 3.26 3.05
C ASN A 169 11.91 4.29 1.91
N LEU A 170 12.40 5.51 2.05
CA LEU A 170 12.11 6.60 1.11
C LEU A 170 12.62 6.33 -0.29
N SER A 171 13.82 5.79 -0.45
CA SER A 171 14.41 5.59 -1.76
C SER A 171 13.60 4.64 -2.61
N TRP A 172 13.25 3.46 -2.09
CA TRP A 172 12.45 2.51 -2.85
C TRP A 172 11.01 2.99 -3.07
N ILE A 173 10.39 3.65 -2.09
CA ILE A 173 9.05 4.23 -2.26
C ILE A 173 9.07 5.29 -3.36
N TYR A 174 10.07 6.16 -3.37
CA TYR A 174 10.22 7.18 -4.39
C TYR A 174 10.41 6.57 -5.79
N GLN A 175 11.33 5.62 -5.93
CA GLN A 175 11.60 4.98 -7.22
C GLN A 175 10.40 4.20 -7.75
N VAL A 176 9.71 3.45 -6.89
CA VAL A 176 8.47 2.74 -7.28
C VAL A 176 7.42 3.72 -7.80
N ASN A 177 7.16 4.81 -7.05
CA ASN A 177 6.15 5.78 -7.47
C ASN A 177 6.57 6.50 -8.76
N HIS A 178 7.84 6.85 -8.90
CA HIS A 178 8.36 7.51 -10.10
C HIS A 178 8.23 6.60 -11.34
N ASP A 179 8.65 5.33 -11.24
CA ASP A 179 8.57 4.39 -12.36
C ASP A 179 7.10 4.04 -12.70
N ALA A 180 6.26 3.84 -11.69
CA ALA A 180 4.84 3.59 -11.89
C ALA A 180 4.16 4.78 -12.60
N HIS A 181 4.45 6.01 -12.16
CA HIS A 181 3.93 7.21 -12.81
C HIS A 181 4.42 7.36 -14.26
N ALA A 182 5.71 7.13 -14.52
CA ALA A 182 6.28 7.17 -15.86
C ALA A 182 5.63 6.15 -16.82
N ARG A 183 5.07 5.06 -16.28
CA ARG A 183 4.31 4.04 -17.03
C ARG A 183 2.82 4.35 -17.11
N GLY A 184 2.36 5.47 -16.58
CA GLY A 184 0.95 5.86 -16.59
C GLY A 184 0.09 5.16 -15.53
N CYS A 185 0.69 4.53 -14.51
CA CYS A 185 -0.05 3.99 -13.37
C CYS A 185 -0.53 5.13 -12.46
N THR A 186 -1.75 5.01 -11.96
CA THR A 186 -2.41 6.02 -11.11
C THR A 186 -3.06 5.38 -9.88
#